data_db01dc53dc7a937c2be023b81b482b83
#
_entry.id   db01dc53dc7a937c2be023b81b482b83
#
_cell.length_a   1.000
_cell.length_b   1.000
_cell.length_c   1.000
_cell.angle_alpha   90.00
_cell.angle_beta   90.00
_cell.angle_gamma   90.00
#
_symmetry.space_group_name_H-M   'P 1'
#
loop_
_entity.id
_entity.type
_entity.pdbx_description
1 polymer ?
#
loop_
_entity_poly.entity_id
_entity_poly.type
_entity_poly.pdbx_seq_one_letter_code
_entity_poly.pdbx_strand_id
1 'polypeptide(L)'
;MKKTIITIVIILASLGVIGFILTKNKAENEAKTAIVAEKNASVSVKVDTVKTEEVSLDFVSNGNFEPIQELIFKAEKSGKVTQVLVKEGDYVTVGQTLAIVRSDVINVNAQNANAVYQNAVADYTRFENAFKTGGVTKQQLDQARLAMVNAKANLTQANINVDDTRIKAPISGFINKKFIEP
;
A
#
# COMPACT_ATOMS: atom_id res chain seq x y z
N MET A 1 30.61 -63.18 -107.26
CA MET A 1 31.21 -63.57 -105.99
C MET A 1 31.93 -62.34 -105.24
N LYS A 2 32.74 -61.54 -105.89
CA LYS A 2 33.46 -60.43 -105.22
C LYS A 2 32.53 -59.34 -104.70
N LYS A 3 31.41 -59.04 -105.40
CA LYS A 3 30.46 -57.99 -104.93
C LYS A 3 29.65 -58.39 -103.70
N THR A 4 29.33 -59.67 -103.52
CA THR A 4 28.58 -60.23 -102.40
C THR A 4 29.43 -60.23 -101.10
N ILE A 5 30.73 -60.51 -101.26
CA ILE A 5 31.68 -60.47 -100.13
C ILE A 5 31.86 -59.05 -99.60
N ILE A 6 31.93 -58.06 -100.50
CA ILE A 6 32.08 -56.64 -100.14
C ILE A 6 30.84 -56.14 -99.41
N THR A 7 29.63 -56.53 -99.83
CA THR A 7 28.41 -56.11 -99.10
C THR A 7 28.30 -56.75 -97.74
N ILE A 8 28.74 -57.99 -97.54
CA ILE A 8 28.77 -58.66 -96.23
C ILE A 8 29.77 -57.96 -95.28
N VAL A 9 30.94 -57.59 -95.82
CA VAL A 9 31.96 -56.89 -95.03
C VAL A 9 31.45 -55.51 -94.61
N ILE A 10 30.75 -54.76 -95.45
CA ILE A 10 30.16 -53.47 -95.12
C ILE A 10 29.08 -53.63 -94.10
N ILE A 11 28.21 -54.67 -94.17
CA ILE A 11 27.17 -54.91 -93.15
C ILE A 11 27.80 -55.29 -91.80
N LEU A 12 28.83 -56.16 -91.82
CA LEU A 12 29.55 -56.47 -90.59
C LEU A 12 30.26 -55.25 -89.94
N ALA A 13 30.84 -54.40 -90.76
CA ALA A 13 31.50 -53.17 -90.30
C ALA A 13 30.46 -52.18 -89.71
N SER A 14 29.27 -52.07 -90.41
CA SER A 14 28.20 -51.20 -89.90
C SER A 14 27.62 -51.73 -88.59
N LEU A 15 27.44 -53.05 -88.43
CA LEU A 15 27.01 -53.68 -87.18
C LEU A 15 28.03 -53.46 -86.03
N GLY A 16 29.34 -53.53 -86.37
CA GLY A 16 30.41 -53.28 -85.44
C GLY A 16 30.38 -51.81 -84.91
N VAL A 17 30.16 -50.85 -85.83
CA VAL A 17 30.07 -49.42 -85.46
C VAL A 17 28.82 -49.13 -84.61
N ILE A 18 27.70 -49.74 -84.98
CA ILE A 18 26.46 -49.59 -84.18
C ILE A 18 26.64 -50.15 -82.76
N GLY A 19 27.23 -51.39 -82.68
CA GLY A 19 27.54 -52.00 -81.37
C GLY A 19 28.45 -51.13 -80.51
N PHE A 20 29.47 -50.57 -81.16
CA PHE A 20 30.41 -49.64 -80.44
C PHE A 20 29.73 -48.37 -79.95
N ILE A 21 28.85 -47.78 -80.77
CA ILE A 21 28.07 -46.56 -80.34
C ILE A 21 27.10 -46.93 -79.26
N LEU A 22 26.40 -48.06 -79.31
CA LEU A 22 25.47 -48.48 -78.27
C LEU A 22 26.15 -48.74 -76.93
N THR A 23 27.30 -49.40 -76.93
CA THR A 23 28.05 -49.64 -75.69
C THR A 23 28.61 -48.36 -75.12
N LYS A 24 29.08 -47.38 -75.92
CA LYS A 24 29.54 -46.09 -75.47
C LYS A 24 28.41 -45.27 -74.91
N ASN A 25 27.28 -45.26 -75.60
CA ASN A 25 26.08 -44.51 -75.08
C ASN A 25 25.51 -45.14 -73.76
N LYS A 26 25.60 -46.48 -73.63
CA LYS A 26 25.18 -47.14 -72.41
C LYS A 26 26.06 -46.79 -71.25
N ALA A 27 27.37 -46.77 -71.43
CA ALA A 27 28.30 -46.38 -70.38
C ALA A 27 28.13 -44.90 -69.98
N GLU A 28 27.88 -44.00 -70.95
CA GLU A 28 27.66 -42.58 -70.67
C GLU A 28 26.30 -42.29 -69.93
N ASN A 29 25.26 -43.07 -70.30
CA ASN A 29 23.98 -42.98 -69.63
C ASN A 29 24.02 -43.57 -68.22
N GLU A 30 24.74 -44.67 -67.98
CA GLU A 30 24.94 -45.23 -66.65
C GLU A 30 25.69 -44.25 -65.76
N ALA A 31 26.71 -43.55 -66.28
CA ALA A 31 27.44 -42.50 -65.53
C ALA A 31 26.54 -41.31 -65.19
N LYS A 32 25.70 -40.86 -66.13
CA LYS A 32 24.74 -39.78 -65.87
C LYS A 32 23.65 -40.17 -64.88
N THR A 33 23.19 -41.43 -64.94
CA THR A 33 22.18 -41.94 -64.00
C THR A 33 22.76 -42.12 -62.58
N ALA A 34 24.01 -42.58 -62.49
CA ALA A 34 24.71 -42.69 -61.21
C ALA A 34 24.88 -41.32 -60.55
N ILE A 35 25.20 -40.31 -61.33
CA ILE A 35 25.30 -38.91 -60.78
C ILE A 35 23.93 -38.38 -60.26
N VAL A 36 22.84 -38.78 -60.92
CA VAL A 36 21.47 -38.43 -60.50
C VAL A 36 21.03 -39.22 -59.26
N ALA A 37 21.47 -40.52 -59.18
CA ALA A 37 21.15 -41.32 -57.98
C ALA A 37 21.94 -40.90 -56.74
N GLU A 38 23.13 -40.36 -56.91
CA GLU A 38 23.94 -39.85 -55.82
C GLU A 38 23.50 -38.44 -55.32
N LYS A 39 22.68 -37.79 -56.17
CA LYS A 39 22.04 -36.52 -55.76
C LYS A 39 20.79 -36.77 -54.94
N ASN A 40 20.90 -37.63 -53.95
CA ASN A 40 20.00 -37.45 -52.77
C ASN A 40 20.27 -36.09 -52.24
N ALA A 41 19.46 -35.13 -52.69
CA ALA A 41 19.44 -33.82 -52.10
C ALA A 41 19.01 -33.99 -50.62
N SER A 42 19.97 -34.26 -49.76
CA SER A 42 19.78 -34.10 -48.33
C SER A 42 19.42 -32.62 -48.13
N VAL A 43 18.13 -32.35 -48.01
CA VAL A 43 17.66 -31.01 -47.63
C VAL A 43 18.17 -30.78 -46.22
N SER A 44 19.15 -29.88 -46.11
CA SER A 44 19.64 -29.46 -44.81
C SER A 44 18.51 -28.73 -44.08
N VAL A 45 17.84 -29.45 -43.17
CA VAL A 45 16.83 -28.86 -42.30
C VAL A 45 17.52 -28.42 -41.01
N LYS A 46 17.39 -27.16 -40.69
CA LYS A 46 17.81 -26.64 -39.41
C LYS A 46 16.73 -27.02 -38.38
N VAL A 47 17.04 -27.97 -37.52
CA VAL A 47 16.19 -28.36 -36.40
C VAL A 47 16.70 -27.63 -35.15
N ASP A 48 15.78 -27.09 -34.42
CA ASP A 48 16.05 -26.52 -33.09
C ASP A 48 15.27 -27.34 -32.07
N THR A 49 15.89 -27.52 -30.90
CA THR A 49 15.25 -28.28 -29.83
C THR A 49 14.48 -27.28 -28.97
N VAL A 50 13.17 -27.48 -28.90
CA VAL A 50 12.33 -26.70 -27.99
C VAL A 50 12.74 -27.04 -26.55
N LYS A 51 13.27 -26.08 -25.86
CA LYS A 51 13.56 -26.17 -24.42
C LYS A 51 12.48 -25.41 -23.67
N THR A 52 11.98 -26.02 -22.62
CA THR A 52 11.14 -25.31 -21.65
C THR A 52 12.06 -24.52 -20.75
N GLU A 53 11.98 -23.22 -20.82
CA GLU A 53 12.68 -22.29 -19.92
C GLU A 53 11.65 -21.66 -18.99
N GLU A 54 11.94 -21.64 -17.70
CA GLU A 54 11.15 -20.85 -16.76
C GLU A 54 11.47 -19.37 -17.01
N VAL A 55 10.51 -18.65 -17.55
CA VAL A 55 10.60 -17.21 -17.72
C VAL A 55 9.98 -16.56 -16.49
N SER A 56 10.80 -15.95 -15.65
CA SER A 56 10.34 -15.06 -14.59
C SER A 56 9.84 -13.77 -15.23
N LEU A 57 8.54 -13.54 -15.12
CA LEU A 57 7.91 -12.29 -15.55
C LEU A 57 7.91 -11.31 -14.36
N ASP A 58 9.08 -10.79 -14.04
CA ASP A 58 9.21 -9.73 -13.04
C ASP A 58 8.88 -8.39 -13.71
N PHE A 59 7.98 -7.65 -13.10
CA PHE A 59 7.75 -6.26 -13.49
C PHE A 59 8.00 -5.35 -12.31
N VAL A 60 8.67 -4.25 -12.56
CA VAL A 60 8.89 -3.19 -11.58
C VAL A 60 7.88 -2.09 -11.84
N SER A 61 7.08 -1.78 -10.82
CA SER A 61 6.13 -0.66 -10.86
C SER A 61 6.52 0.36 -9.79
N ASN A 62 6.50 1.61 -10.16
CA ASN A 62 6.67 2.70 -9.21
C ASN A 62 5.29 3.06 -8.65
N GLY A 63 5.21 3.24 -7.34
CA GLY A 63 4.00 3.66 -6.66
C GLY A 63 4.35 4.48 -5.43
N ASN A 64 3.42 5.28 -4.97
CA ASN A 64 3.50 5.98 -3.71
C ASN A 64 2.67 5.23 -2.68
N PHE A 65 3.21 5.09 -1.48
CA PHE A 65 2.44 4.62 -0.34
C PHE A 65 1.70 5.79 0.28
N GLU A 66 0.40 5.67 0.37
CA GLU A 66 -0.44 6.64 1.07
C GLU A 66 -1.02 5.99 2.32
N PRO A 67 -1.17 6.75 3.43
CA PRO A 67 -1.79 6.22 4.64
C PRO A 67 -3.28 5.94 4.37
N ILE A 68 -3.81 4.86 4.97
CA ILE A 68 -5.25 4.53 4.89
C ILE A 68 -6.09 5.65 5.51
N GLN A 69 -5.55 6.33 6.53
CA GLN A 69 -6.20 7.43 7.21
C GLN A 69 -5.16 8.47 7.59
N GLU A 70 -5.41 9.72 7.23
CA GLU A 70 -4.67 10.89 7.67
C GLU A 70 -5.61 11.83 8.39
N LEU A 71 -5.20 12.29 9.57
CA LEU A 71 -5.96 13.21 10.40
C LEU A 71 -5.13 14.45 10.71
N ILE A 72 -5.60 15.60 10.23
CA ILE A 72 -5.07 16.91 10.65
C ILE A 72 -5.78 17.32 11.93
N PHE A 73 -5.11 17.15 13.04
CA PHE A 73 -5.65 17.49 14.36
C PHE A 73 -5.25 18.91 14.78
N LYS A 74 -6.22 19.67 15.26
CA LYS A 74 -6.01 21.04 15.76
C LYS A 74 -6.43 21.13 17.22
N ALA A 75 -5.71 21.93 17.99
CA ALA A 75 -6.08 22.22 19.37
C ALA A 75 -7.40 23.00 19.42
N GLU A 76 -8.29 22.63 20.33
CA GLU A 76 -9.58 23.31 20.52
C GLU A 76 -9.44 24.61 21.33
N LYS A 77 -8.43 24.70 22.15
CA LYS A 77 -8.19 25.86 23.03
C LYS A 77 -6.96 26.65 22.61
N SER A 78 -7.09 27.97 22.65
CA SER A 78 -5.98 28.87 22.39
C SER A 78 -5.20 29.11 23.67
N GLY A 79 -3.88 29.23 23.54
CA GLY A 79 -2.99 29.51 24.65
C GLY A 79 -1.52 29.35 24.29
N LYS A 80 -0.62 29.57 25.22
CA LYS A 80 0.80 29.36 25.03
C LYS A 80 1.14 27.87 25.14
N VAL A 81 1.72 27.28 24.10
CA VAL A 81 2.27 25.92 24.17
C VAL A 81 3.45 25.95 25.14
N THR A 82 3.40 25.16 26.21
CA THR A 82 4.47 25.05 27.19
C THR A 82 5.34 23.85 27.01
N GLN A 83 4.77 22.77 26.50
CA GLN A 83 5.50 21.51 26.24
C GLN A 83 4.90 20.80 25.05
N VAL A 84 5.77 20.24 24.22
CA VAL A 84 5.42 19.29 23.18
C VAL A 84 6.11 17.98 23.54
N LEU A 85 5.31 16.94 23.76
CA LEU A 85 5.77 15.65 24.32
C LEU A 85 6.07 14.61 23.25
N VAL A 86 5.85 14.95 21.96
CA VAL A 86 6.02 14.03 20.83
C VAL A 86 6.87 14.66 19.74
N LYS A 87 7.49 13.80 18.94
CA LYS A 87 8.29 14.16 17.77
C LYS A 87 7.67 13.57 16.51
N GLU A 88 8.06 14.08 15.36
CA GLU A 88 7.75 13.47 14.07
C GLU A 88 8.36 12.07 13.99
N GLY A 89 7.57 11.08 13.52
CA GLY A 89 7.92 9.67 13.50
C GLY A 89 7.51 8.88 14.75
N ASP A 90 7.13 9.53 15.85
CA ASP A 90 6.70 8.84 17.07
C ASP A 90 5.35 8.13 16.87
N TYR A 91 5.23 6.94 17.43
CA TYR A 91 3.95 6.26 17.55
C TYR A 91 3.21 6.71 18.80
N VAL A 92 1.94 7.07 18.65
CA VAL A 92 1.08 7.51 19.74
C VAL A 92 -0.17 6.64 19.85
N THR A 93 -0.69 6.50 21.06
CA THR A 93 -1.93 5.78 21.34
C THR A 93 -3.08 6.76 21.58
N VAL A 94 -4.31 6.31 21.34
CA VAL A 94 -5.50 7.12 21.62
C VAL A 94 -5.50 7.60 23.07
N GLY A 95 -5.80 8.89 23.31
CA GLY A 95 -5.79 9.53 24.63
C GLY A 95 -4.41 9.95 25.14
N GLN A 96 -3.32 9.60 24.47
CA GLN A 96 -1.98 10.04 24.83
C GLN A 96 -1.84 11.57 24.70
N THR A 97 -1.25 12.22 25.69
CA THR A 97 -1.01 13.67 25.66
C THR A 97 0.13 13.97 24.68
N LEU A 98 -0.15 14.83 23.70
CA LEU A 98 0.80 15.24 22.66
C LEU A 98 1.48 16.54 23.02
N ALA A 99 0.72 17.50 23.56
CA ALA A 99 1.21 18.81 23.98
C ALA A 99 0.38 19.36 25.12
N ILE A 100 0.95 20.34 25.81
CA ILE A 100 0.30 21.06 26.91
C ILE A 100 0.27 22.55 26.56
N VAL A 101 -0.95 23.10 26.57
CA VAL A 101 -1.21 24.51 26.37
C VAL A 101 -1.50 25.14 27.75
N ARG A 102 -0.79 26.16 28.12
CA ARG A 102 -1.08 26.92 29.34
C ARG A 102 -2.06 28.04 29.04
N SER A 103 -3.10 28.12 29.86
CA SER A 103 -4.00 29.25 29.92
C SER A 103 -4.24 29.57 31.38
N ASP A 104 -3.63 30.65 31.85
CA ASP A 104 -3.76 31.09 33.26
C ASP A 104 -5.22 31.46 33.56
N VAL A 105 -5.93 32.01 32.60
CA VAL A 105 -7.36 32.35 32.71
C VAL A 105 -8.22 31.12 32.97
N ILE A 106 -7.98 30.03 32.26
CA ILE A 106 -8.73 28.77 32.42
C ILE A 106 -8.49 28.18 33.82
N ASN A 107 -7.25 28.21 34.28
CA ASN A 107 -6.90 27.69 35.61
C ASN A 107 -7.53 28.52 36.73
N VAL A 108 -7.50 29.85 36.62
CA VAL A 108 -8.14 30.75 37.60
C VAL A 108 -9.65 30.55 37.62
N ASN A 109 -10.29 30.41 36.46
CA ASN A 109 -11.72 30.14 36.37
C ASN A 109 -12.10 28.81 37.03
N ALA A 110 -11.31 27.75 36.85
CA ALA A 110 -11.54 26.44 37.49
C ALA A 110 -11.38 26.54 39.03
N GLN A 111 -10.37 27.26 39.51
CA GLN A 111 -10.20 27.52 40.95
C GLN A 111 -11.39 28.29 41.55
N ASN A 112 -11.86 29.34 40.86
CA ASN A 112 -13.01 30.10 41.29
C ASN A 112 -14.29 29.27 41.31
N ALA A 113 -14.55 28.47 40.22
CA ALA A 113 -15.70 27.57 40.16
C ALA A 113 -15.66 26.51 41.28
N ASN A 114 -14.48 26.02 41.64
CA ASN A 114 -14.31 25.12 42.77
C ASN A 114 -14.64 25.78 44.11
N ALA A 115 -14.16 26.99 44.34
CA ALA A 115 -14.46 27.74 45.57
C ALA A 115 -15.97 27.99 45.70
N VAL A 116 -16.64 28.40 44.62
CA VAL A 116 -18.10 28.60 44.60
C VAL A 116 -18.85 27.30 44.91
N TYR A 117 -18.42 26.18 44.31
CA TYR A 117 -19.02 24.88 44.61
C TYR A 117 -18.82 24.46 46.07
N GLN A 118 -17.63 24.60 46.62
CA GLN A 118 -17.37 24.29 48.05
C GLN A 118 -18.24 25.11 48.99
N ASN A 119 -18.40 26.40 48.72
CA ASN A 119 -19.31 27.27 49.49
C ASN A 119 -20.76 26.78 49.36
N ALA A 120 -21.24 26.46 48.18
CA ALA A 120 -22.60 25.97 47.96
C ALA A 120 -22.87 24.61 48.64
N VAL A 121 -21.86 23.72 48.69
CA VAL A 121 -21.93 22.49 49.47
C VAL A 121 -22.07 22.75 50.97
N ALA A 122 -21.24 23.66 51.50
CA ALA A 122 -21.30 24.05 52.91
C ALA A 122 -22.66 24.66 53.29
N ASP A 123 -23.19 25.52 52.42
CA ASP A 123 -24.51 26.13 52.61
C ASP A 123 -25.61 25.06 52.59
N TYR A 124 -25.63 24.19 51.58
CA TYR A 124 -26.58 23.09 51.52
C TYR A 124 -26.55 22.24 52.80
N THR A 125 -25.37 21.88 53.29
CA THR A 125 -25.20 21.09 54.50
C THR A 125 -25.74 21.81 55.72
N ARG A 126 -25.53 23.15 55.84
CA ARG A 126 -26.11 23.95 56.91
C ARG A 126 -27.63 23.98 56.86
N PHE A 127 -28.21 24.21 55.70
CA PHE A 127 -29.67 24.20 55.49
C PHE A 127 -30.26 22.82 55.73
N GLU A 128 -29.60 21.73 55.33
CA GLU A 128 -30.04 20.37 55.59
C GLU A 128 -30.10 20.06 57.09
N ASN A 129 -29.07 20.47 57.85
CA ASN A 129 -29.05 20.28 59.29
C ASN A 129 -30.09 21.16 60.01
N ALA A 130 -30.27 22.38 59.58
CA ALA A 130 -31.28 23.26 60.09
C ALA A 130 -32.69 22.79 59.79
N PHE A 131 -32.91 22.18 58.63
CA PHE A 131 -34.21 21.61 58.29
C PHE A 131 -34.59 20.41 59.18
N LYS A 132 -33.63 19.57 59.55
CA LYS A 132 -33.84 18.44 60.47
C LYS A 132 -34.32 18.92 61.87
N THR A 133 -33.96 20.12 62.25
CA THR A 133 -34.38 20.74 63.57
C THR A 133 -35.53 21.74 63.44
N GLY A 134 -36.14 21.85 62.26
CA GLY A 134 -37.25 22.74 61.97
C GLY A 134 -36.84 24.26 61.87
N GLY A 135 -35.56 24.52 61.72
CA GLY A 135 -35.04 25.90 61.67
C GLY A 135 -35.19 26.59 60.32
N VAL A 136 -35.46 25.85 59.23
CA VAL A 136 -35.67 26.34 57.87
C VAL A 136 -36.80 25.68 57.20
N THR A 137 -37.37 26.31 56.16
CA THR A 137 -38.41 25.72 55.31
C THR A 137 -37.85 24.77 54.28
N LYS A 138 -38.68 23.85 53.79
CA LYS A 138 -38.31 22.97 52.66
C LYS A 138 -37.90 23.77 51.41
N GLN A 139 -38.60 24.87 51.14
CA GLN A 139 -38.28 25.74 50.02
C GLN A 139 -36.83 26.29 50.12
N GLN A 140 -36.41 26.72 51.34
CA GLN A 140 -35.04 27.18 51.54
C GLN A 140 -33.99 26.08 51.35
N LEU A 141 -34.29 24.85 51.83
CA LEU A 141 -33.41 23.70 51.57
C LEU A 141 -33.32 23.37 50.09
N ASP A 142 -34.46 23.36 49.38
CA ASP A 142 -34.48 23.06 47.93
C ASP A 142 -33.72 24.15 47.13
N GLN A 143 -33.80 25.42 47.53
CA GLN A 143 -33.00 26.52 46.95
C GLN A 143 -31.49 26.31 47.16
N ALA A 144 -31.08 25.94 48.38
CA ALA A 144 -29.68 25.66 48.67
C ALA A 144 -29.16 24.46 47.86
N ARG A 145 -30.00 23.43 47.73
CA ARG A 145 -29.69 22.24 46.86
C ARG A 145 -29.52 22.64 45.41
N LEU A 146 -30.43 23.45 44.86
CA LEU A 146 -30.35 23.94 43.49
C LEU A 146 -29.06 24.75 43.26
N ALA A 147 -28.71 25.63 44.20
CA ALA A 147 -27.48 26.42 44.16
C ALA A 147 -26.23 25.52 44.11
N MET A 148 -26.18 24.45 44.92
CA MET A 148 -25.11 23.45 44.92
C MET A 148 -25.03 22.72 43.59
N VAL A 149 -26.16 22.31 43.04
CA VAL A 149 -26.20 21.59 41.73
C VAL A 149 -25.69 22.49 40.60
N ASN A 150 -26.13 23.77 40.58
CA ASN A 150 -25.68 24.73 39.57
C ASN A 150 -24.17 25.02 39.72
N ALA A 151 -23.67 25.19 40.95
CA ALA A 151 -22.24 25.37 41.19
C ALA A 151 -21.40 24.16 40.76
N LYS A 152 -21.93 22.94 40.99
CA LYS A 152 -21.30 21.70 40.51
C LYS A 152 -21.21 21.65 38.98
N ALA A 153 -22.29 22.01 38.29
CA ALA A 153 -22.30 22.06 36.82
C ALA A 153 -21.25 23.03 36.27
N ASN A 154 -21.16 24.25 36.90
CA ASN A 154 -20.15 25.22 36.51
C ASN A 154 -18.71 24.73 36.77
N LEU A 155 -18.45 24.06 37.90
CA LEU A 155 -17.16 23.42 38.16
C LEU A 155 -16.84 22.33 37.13
N THR A 156 -17.81 21.50 36.80
CA THR A 156 -17.61 20.46 35.78
C THR A 156 -17.22 21.09 34.46
N GLN A 157 -17.91 22.12 33.99
CA GLN A 157 -17.57 22.84 32.77
C GLN A 157 -16.17 23.47 32.82
N ALA A 158 -15.80 24.06 33.95
CA ALA A 158 -14.47 24.63 34.13
C ALA A 158 -13.37 23.56 34.08
N ASN A 159 -13.62 22.38 34.68
CA ASN A 159 -12.68 21.25 34.63
C ASN A 159 -12.51 20.68 33.21
N ILE A 160 -13.59 20.61 32.41
CA ILE A 160 -13.52 20.24 31.00
C ILE A 160 -12.59 21.21 30.26
N ASN A 161 -12.77 22.52 30.47
CA ASN A 161 -11.91 23.53 29.85
C ASN A 161 -10.43 23.34 30.25
N VAL A 162 -10.13 22.95 31.51
CA VAL A 162 -8.75 22.62 31.92
C VAL A 162 -8.25 21.37 31.25
N ASP A 163 -9.07 20.34 31.13
CA ASP A 163 -8.65 19.07 30.45
C ASP A 163 -8.36 19.30 28.96
N ASP A 164 -9.13 20.17 28.30
CA ASP A 164 -8.94 20.59 26.92
C ASP A 164 -7.61 21.32 26.67
N THR A 165 -6.92 21.77 27.71
CA THR A 165 -5.57 22.35 27.61
C THR A 165 -4.50 21.28 27.37
N ARG A 166 -4.82 20.01 27.60
CA ARG A 166 -3.97 18.84 27.26
C ARG A 166 -4.41 18.31 25.94
N ILE A 167 -3.62 18.58 24.93
CA ILE A 167 -3.88 18.11 23.58
C ILE A 167 -3.62 16.60 23.54
N LYS A 168 -4.67 15.79 23.37
CA LYS A 168 -4.62 14.32 23.36
C LYS A 168 -4.82 13.78 21.95
N ALA A 169 -4.18 12.66 21.65
CA ALA A 169 -4.36 11.97 20.38
C ALA A 169 -5.79 11.38 20.27
N PRO A 170 -6.57 11.73 19.25
CA PRO A 170 -7.92 11.16 19.04
C PRO A 170 -7.91 9.75 18.47
N ILE A 171 -6.81 9.37 17.82
CA ILE A 171 -6.58 8.05 17.22
C ILE A 171 -5.15 7.59 17.53
N SER A 172 -4.91 6.29 17.44
CA SER A 172 -3.55 5.73 17.48
C SER A 172 -2.92 5.78 16.09
N GLY A 173 -1.62 6.08 16.03
CA GLY A 173 -0.91 6.17 14.76
C GLY A 173 0.47 6.81 14.90
N PHE A 174 1.09 7.09 13.77
CA PHE A 174 2.37 7.79 13.72
C PHE A 174 2.19 9.29 13.48
N ILE A 175 3.00 10.10 14.14
CA ILE A 175 3.06 11.55 13.90
C ILE A 175 3.83 11.80 12.60
N ASN A 176 3.11 12.17 11.56
CA ASN A 176 3.71 12.48 10.27
C ASN A 176 4.40 13.85 10.28
N LYS A 177 3.66 14.88 10.73
CA LYS A 177 4.17 16.25 10.77
C LYS A 177 3.64 17.01 11.98
N LYS A 178 4.49 17.86 12.55
CA LYS A 178 4.21 18.70 13.70
C LYS A 178 4.29 20.17 13.28
N PHE A 179 3.22 20.94 13.54
CA PHE A 179 3.13 22.36 13.20
C PHE A 179 3.22 23.29 14.43
N ILE A 180 3.51 22.71 15.60
CA ILE A 180 3.59 23.46 16.88
C ILE A 180 4.96 23.26 17.52
N GLU A 181 5.43 24.32 18.15
CA GLU A 181 6.64 24.31 18.97
C GLU A 181 6.35 25.01 20.32
N PRO A 182 7.14 24.73 21.40
CA PRO A 182 6.99 25.35 22.70
C PRO A 182 7.23 26.87 22.69
#